data_76ceb2c4c2d35791cfdce5ec4f556f8d
#
_entry.id   76ceb2c4c2d35791cfdce5ec4f556f8d
#
_cell.length_a   1.000
_cell.length_b   1.000
_cell.length_c   1.000
_cell.angle_alpha   90.00
_cell.angle_beta   90.00
_cell.angle_gamma   90.00
#
_symmetry.space_group_name_H-M   'P 1'
#
loop_
_entity.id
_entity.type
_entity.pdbx_description
1 polymer ?
#
loop_
_entity_poly.entity_id
_entity_poly.type
_entity_poly.pdbx_seq_one_letter_code
_entity_poly.pdbx_strand_id
1 'polypeptide(L)'
;MLTAVKVVAIILGMLLVDRVGRRPLLLWGSISMFAALVVTAVIMLTAPQVAQDGGGTAPDLASSPLLGILALVALCLYVGAYAGTWGPIMWVLIGEMFPNRMRGAATSVAGGVEWASNFAVTLTFPVLAAWSIGTTYAVYAIIALASILFVLKLVPETKNLELEQMDDIADAPAASART
;
A
#
# COMPACT_ATOMS: atom_id res chain seq x y z
N MET A 1 -5.68 -3.01 19.35
CA MET A 1 -5.17 -4.17 18.62
C MET A 1 -4.44 -3.78 17.31
N LEU A 2 -5.06 -3.09 16.38
CA LEU A 2 -4.41 -2.65 15.11
C LEU A 2 -3.14 -1.82 15.28
N THR A 3 -3.07 -0.97 16.31
CA THR A 3 -1.86 -0.17 16.60
C THR A 3 -0.67 -1.04 16.99
N ALA A 4 -0.89 -2.09 17.78
CA ALA A 4 0.18 -3.02 18.14
C ALA A 4 0.70 -3.77 16.91
N VAL A 5 -0.20 -4.21 16.01
CA VAL A 5 0.17 -4.82 14.72
C VAL A 5 1.02 -3.87 13.89
N LYS A 6 0.64 -2.59 13.79
CA LYS A 6 1.43 -1.57 13.07
C LYS A 6 2.83 -1.41 13.64
N VAL A 7 2.97 -1.27 14.95
CA VAL A 7 4.28 -1.07 15.59
C VAL A 7 5.20 -2.26 15.34
N VAL A 8 4.70 -3.47 15.57
CA VAL A 8 5.48 -4.69 15.31
C VAL A 8 5.88 -4.80 13.83
N ALA A 9 4.93 -4.53 12.92
CA ALA A 9 5.19 -4.59 11.49
C ALA A 9 6.23 -3.56 11.02
N ILE A 10 6.19 -2.33 11.56
CA ILE A 10 7.19 -1.29 11.24
C ILE A 10 8.58 -1.75 11.69
N ILE A 11 8.72 -2.26 12.92
CA ILE A 11 10.01 -2.73 13.43
C ILE A 11 10.55 -3.86 12.56
N LEU A 12 9.71 -4.84 12.23
CA LEU A 12 10.11 -5.95 11.34
C LEU A 12 10.47 -5.46 9.94
N GLY A 13 9.70 -4.53 9.38
CA GLY A 13 9.98 -3.93 8.07
C GLY A 13 11.33 -3.22 8.04
N MET A 14 11.64 -2.42 9.07
CA MET A 14 12.93 -1.73 9.18
C MET A 14 14.11 -2.71 9.29
N LEU A 15 13.94 -3.82 10.00
CA LEU A 15 14.98 -4.85 10.11
C LEU A 15 15.17 -5.65 8.82
N LEU A 16 14.09 -5.81 8.03
CA LEU A 16 14.13 -6.57 6.79
C LEU A 16 14.61 -5.74 5.59
N VAL A 17 14.41 -4.42 5.59
CA VAL A 17 14.73 -3.56 4.43
C VAL A 17 16.20 -3.64 4.02
N ASP A 18 17.11 -3.71 4.99
CA ASP A 18 18.54 -3.79 4.72
C ASP A 18 19.00 -5.21 4.31
N ARG A 19 18.23 -6.23 4.70
CA ARG A 19 18.55 -7.63 4.36
C ARG A 19 17.98 -8.07 3.03
N VAL A 20 16.72 -7.78 2.79
CA VAL A 20 15.96 -8.26 1.62
C VAL A 20 16.11 -7.33 0.41
N GLY A 21 16.17 -6.02 0.66
CA GLY A 21 16.16 -4.99 -0.39
C GLY A 21 14.80 -4.30 -0.49
N ARG A 22 14.80 -3.10 -1.11
CA ARG A 22 13.63 -2.23 -1.15
C ARG A 22 12.54 -2.78 -2.09
N ARG A 23 12.92 -3.15 -3.31
CA ARG A 23 12.00 -3.64 -4.34
C ARG A 23 11.31 -4.96 -3.98
N PRO A 24 12.01 -6.03 -3.55
CA PRO A 24 11.35 -7.27 -3.15
C PRO A 24 10.38 -7.06 -1.98
N LEU A 25 10.75 -6.23 -1.01
CA LEU A 25 9.93 -5.98 0.17
C LEU A 25 8.64 -5.22 -0.18
N LEU A 26 8.70 -4.24 -1.09
CA LEU A 26 7.52 -3.56 -1.64
C LEU A 26 6.62 -4.52 -2.43
N LEU A 27 7.21 -5.45 -3.20
CA LEU A 27 6.44 -6.47 -3.93
C LEU A 27 5.70 -7.40 -2.98
N TRP A 28 6.37 -7.96 -1.97
CA TRP A 28 5.74 -8.80 -0.97
C TRP A 28 4.63 -8.06 -0.21
N GLY A 29 4.87 -6.79 0.13
CA GLY A 29 3.86 -5.92 0.74
C GLY A 29 2.63 -5.75 -0.15
N SER A 30 2.83 -5.40 -1.42
CA SER A 30 1.74 -5.20 -2.38
C SER A 30 0.94 -6.48 -2.64
N ILE A 31 1.60 -7.63 -2.77
CA ILE A 31 0.94 -8.94 -2.94
C ILE A 31 0.11 -9.28 -1.70
N SER A 32 0.68 -9.08 -0.50
CA SER A 32 -0.02 -9.35 0.76
C SER A 32 -1.23 -8.43 0.95
N MET A 33 -1.10 -7.14 0.61
CA MET A 33 -2.20 -6.18 0.66
C MET A 33 -3.30 -6.54 -0.33
N PHE A 34 -2.94 -6.89 -1.57
CA PHE A 34 -3.89 -7.32 -2.59
C PHE A 34 -4.66 -8.56 -2.13
N ALA A 35 -3.97 -9.60 -1.68
CA ALA A 35 -4.59 -10.83 -1.20
C ALA A 35 -5.54 -10.58 -0.02
N ALA A 36 -5.11 -9.76 0.95
CA ALA A 36 -5.93 -9.40 2.10
C ALA A 36 -7.21 -8.63 1.70
N LEU A 37 -7.10 -7.69 0.76
CA LEU A 37 -8.27 -6.94 0.27
C LEU A 37 -9.22 -7.82 -0.54
N VAL A 38 -8.70 -8.74 -1.37
CA VAL A 38 -9.54 -9.71 -2.10
C VAL A 38 -10.28 -10.61 -1.14
N VAL A 39 -9.59 -11.17 -0.14
CA VAL A 39 -10.25 -12.00 0.89
C VAL A 39 -11.33 -11.22 1.63
N THR A 40 -11.03 -9.98 2.03
CA THR A 40 -12.03 -9.13 2.69
C THR A 40 -13.22 -8.83 1.78
N ALA A 41 -12.98 -8.50 0.50
CA ALA A 41 -14.04 -8.25 -0.47
C ALA A 41 -14.95 -9.48 -0.65
N VAL A 42 -14.36 -10.66 -0.81
CA VAL A 42 -15.11 -11.93 -0.95
C VAL A 42 -15.95 -12.20 0.30
N ILE A 43 -15.37 -12.05 1.50
CA ILE A 43 -16.12 -12.25 2.76
C ILE A 43 -17.30 -11.28 2.83
N MET A 44 -17.09 -9.99 2.52
CA MET A 44 -18.15 -8.96 2.59
C MET A 44 -19.22 -9.15 1.53
N LEU A 45 -18.90 -9.73 0.37
CA LEU A 45 -19.86 -10.04 -0.69
C LEU A 45 -20.64 -11.35 -0.44
N THR A 46 -20.01 -12.32 0.23
CA THR A 46 -20.63 -13.64 0.48
C THR A 46 -21.38 -13.71 1.82
N ALA A 47 -21.09 -12.79 2.74
CA ALA A 47 -21.80 -12.72 4.02
C ALA A 47 -23.29 -12.39 3.80
N PRO A 48 -24.20 -12.91 4.66
CA PRO A 48 -25.61 -12.53 4.63
C PRO A 48 -25.75 -11.01 4.67
N GLN A 49 -26.59 -10.45 3.80
CA GLN A 49 -26.79 -9.01 3.70
C GLN A 49 -28.03 -8.58 4.48
N VAL A 50 -27.89 -7.58 5.34
CA VAL A 50 -28.99 -6.95 6.08
C VAL A 50 -29.23 -5.57 5.51
N ALA A 51 -30.50 -5.23 5.25
CA ALA A 51 -30.87 -3.90 4.80
C ALA A 51 -30.57 -2.86 5.91
N GLN A 52 -29.95 -1.76 5.50
CA GLN A 52 -29.73 -0.61 6.38
C GLN A 52 -30.80 0.47 6.17
N ASP A 53 -31.11 1.22 7.21
CA ASP A 53 -32.11 2.31 7.21
C ASP A 53 -31.82 3.45 6.21
N GLY A 54 -30.66 3.43 5.56
CA GLY A 54 -30.23 4.39 4.52
C GLY A 54 -30.34 3.87 3.08
N GLY A 55 -30.96 2.71 2.84
CA GLY A 55 -31.14 2.13 1.48
C GLY A 55 -29.98 1.31 0.95
N GLY A 56 -28.93 1.08 1.74
CA GLY A 56 -27.81 0.20 1.44
C GLY A 56 -27.96 -1.18 2.09
N THR A 57 -27.03 -2.10 1.77
CA THR A 57 -26.90 -3.40 2.45
C THR A 57 -25.59 -3.48 3.20
N ALA A 58 -25.63 -4.01 4.41
CA ALA A 58 -24.43 -4.29 5.20
C ALA A 58 -24.29 -5.81 5.42
N PRO A 59 -23.06 -6.35 5.42
CA PRO A 59 -22.83 -7.75 5.73
C PRO A 59 -23.13 -8.02 7.22
N ASP A 60 -23.95 -9.00 7.49
CA ASP A 60 -24.22 -9.48 8.85
C ASP A 60 -23.13 -10.46 9.28
N LEU A 61 -22.09 -9.93 9.88
CA LEU A 61 -20.99 -10.72 10.43
C LEU A 61 -21.35 -11.32 11.80
N ALA A 62 -22.44 -10.86 12.44
CA ALA A 62 -22.87 -11.39 13.71
C ALA A 62 -23.51 -12.78 13.58
N SER A 63 -24.19 -13.02 12.45
CA SER A 63 -24.76 -14.35 12.11
C SER A 63 -23.68 -15.41 11.82
N SER A 64 -22.46 -14.97 11.47
CA SER A 64 -21.35 -15.86 11.12
C SER A 64 -20.05 -15.39 11.77
N PRO A 65 -19.81 -15.70 13.05
CA PRO A 65 -18.62 -15.24 13.79
C PRO A 65 -17.30 -15.62 13.12
N LEU A 66 -17.26 -16.76 12.43
CA LEU A 66 -16.07 -17.18 11.67
C LEU A 66 -15.73 -16.19 10.54
N LEU A 67 -16.71 -15.72 9.78
CA LEU A 67 -16.50 -14.72 8.73
C LEU A 67 -16.01 -13.40 9.32
N GLY A 68 -16.55 -12.98 10.47
CA GLY A 68 -16.08 -11.80 11.19
C GLY A 68 -14.62 -11.89 11.63
N ILE A 69 -14.21 -13.05 12.18
CA ILE A 69 -12.82 -13.29 12.57
C ILE A 69 -11.91 -13.30 11.34
N LEU A 70 -12.28 -13.98 10.26
CA LEU A 70 -11.50 -14.03 9.03
C LEU A 70 -11.33 -12.64 8.40
N ALA A 71 -12.40 -11.83 8.38
CA ALA A 71 -12.32 -10.44 7.90
C ALA A 71 -11.38 -9.60 8.77
N LEU A 72 -11.45 -9.74 10.10
CA LEU A 72 -10.54 -9.06 11.01
C LEU A 72 -9.08 -9.46 10.80
N VAL A 73 -8.81 -10.75 10.64
CA VAL A 73 -7.46 -11.26 10.35
C VAL A 73 -6.95 -10.73 9.02
N ALA A 74 -7.78 -10.73 7.97
CA ALA A 74 -7.40 -10.18 6.66
C ALA A 74 -7.09 -8.67 6.76
N LEU A 75 -7.88 -7.89 7.49
CA LEU A 75 -7.61 -6.47 7.70
C LEU A 75 -6.35 -6.25 8.55
N CYS A 76 -6.07 -7.08 9.56
CA CYS A 76 -4.83 -7.02 10.31
C CYS A 76 -3.62 -7.32 9.41
N LEU A 77 -3.74 -8.30 8.51
CA LEU A 77 -2.71 -8.63 7.52
C LEU A 77 -2.46 -7.46 6.56
N TYR A 78 -3.54 -6.84 6.04
CA TYR A 78 -3.43 -5.64 5.20
C TYR A 78 -2.67 -4.51 5.90
N VAL A 79 -3.10 -4.18 7.14
CA VAL A 79 -2.50 -3.10 7.93
C VAL A 79 -1.04 -3.41 8.27
N GLY A 80 -0.72 -4.65 8.62
CA GLY A 80 0.64 -5.10 8.90
C GLY A 80 1.52 -5.05 7.66
N ALA A 81 1.03 -5.53 6.52
CA ALA A 81 1.75 -5.49 5.25
C ALA A 81 2.06 -4.04 4.84
N TYR A 82 1.08 -3.14 4.88
CA TYR A 82 1.28 -1.73 4.60
C TYR A 82 2.30 -1.08 5.55
N ALA A 83 2.11 -1.26 6.86
CA ALA A 83 2.95 -0.63 7.88
C ALA A 83 4.40 -1.15 7.87
N GLY A 84 4.62 -2.43 7.52
CA GLY A 84 5.96 -3.03 7.45
C GLY A 84 6.69 -2.79 6.15
N THR A 85 5.99 -2.35 5.08
CA THR A 85 6.59 -2.21 3.76
C THR A 85 6.40 -0.80 3.20
N TRP A 86 5.24 -0.49 2.65
CA TRP A 86 4.99 0.79 1.97
C TRP A 86 5.17 2.01 2.87
N GLY A 87 4.74 1.93 4.14
CA GLY A 87 4.87 3.04 5.08
C GLY A 87 6.31 3.57 5.19
N PRO A 88 7.25 2.80 5.73
CA PRO A 88 8.62 3.27 5.92
C PRO A 88 9.47 3.26 4.65
N ILE A 89 9.33 2.23 3.77
CA ILE A 89 10.24 2.02 2.64
C ILE A 89 10.07 3.11 1.58
N MET A 90 8.86 3.62 1.38
CA MET A 90 8.62 4.69 0.42
C MET A 90 9.47 5.93 0.73
N TRP A 91 9.57 6.30 2.00
CA TRP A 91 10.38 7.45 2.45
C TRP A 91 11.88 7.21 2.29
N VAL A 92 12.33 5.98 2.59
CA VAL A 92 13.73 5.57 2.36
C VAL A 92 14.05 5.64 0.88
N LEU A 93 13.20 5.08 0.02
CA LEU A 93 13.39 5.05 -1.43
C LEU A 93 13.49 6.47 -2.02
N ILE A 94 12.60 7.39 -1.60
CA ILE A 94 12.66 8.78 -2.04
C ILE A 94 13.99 9.42 -1.60
N GLY A 95 14.45 9.12 -0.37
CA GLY A 95 15.73 9.60 0.14
C GLY A 95 16.94 9.09 -0.64
N GLU A 96 16.86 7.88 -1.19
CA GLU A 96 17.93 7.24 -1.97
C GLU A 96 17.91 7.63 -3.46
N MET A 97 16.73 7.80 -4.06
CA MET A 97 16.59 8.06 -5.50
C MET A 97 16.88 9.51 -5.91
N PHE A 98 16.83 10.46 -4.98
CA PHE A 98 16.99 11.88 -5.31
C PHE A 98 18.27 12.46 -4.74
N PRO A 99 19.07 13.23 -5.55
CA PRO A 99 20.24 13.94 -5.07
C PRO A 99 19.89 14.89 -3.91
N ASN A 100 20.86 15.15 -3.03
CA ASN A 100 20.66 16.00 -1.85
C ASN A 100 20.03 17.37 -2.16
N ARG A 101 20.33 17.94 -3.33
CA ARG A 101 19.81 19.23 -3.78
C ARG A 101 18.30 19.21 -4.01
N MET A 102 17.73 18.10 -4.47
CA MET A 102 16.32 17.96 -4.84
C MET A 102 15.50 17.13 -3.83
N ARG A 103 16.16 16.45 -2.91
CA ARG A 103 15.52 15.53 -1.96
C ARG A 103 14.39 16.19 -1.16
N GLY A 104 14.60 17.40 -0.66
CA GLY A 104 13.57 18.13 0.09
C GLY A 104 12.33 18.42 -0.74
N ALA A 105 12.50 18.86 -1.99
CA ALA A 105 11.39 19.10 -2.90
C ALA A 105 10.65 17.80 -3.25
N ALA A 106 11.38 16.73 -3.58
CA ALA A 106 10.81 15.42 -3.87
C ALA A 106 9.98 14.85 -2.70
N THR A 107 10.53 14.94 -1.49
CA THR A 107 9.84 14.51 -0.26
C THR A 107 8.57 15.33 -0.01
N SER A 108 8.62 16.65 -0.22
CA SER A 108 7.44 17.53 -0.05
C SER A 108 6.33 17.20 -1.06
N VAL A 109 6.69 16.97 -2.32
CA VAL A 109 5.71 16.57 -3.36
C VAL A 109 5.12 15.20 -3.03
N ALA A 110 5.94 14.21 -2.68
CA ALA A 110 5.48 12.88 -2.33
C ALA A 110 4.54 12.91 -1.11
N GLY A 111 4.91 13.65 -0.06
CA GLY A 111 4.05 13.85 1.12
C GLY A 111 2.72 14.55 0.75
N GLY A 112 2.76 15.56 -0.10
CA GLY A 112 1.54 16.23 -0.58
C GLY A 112 0.60 15.28 -1.33
N VAL A 113 1.14 14.45 -2.22
CA VAL A 113 0.36 13.43 -2.95
C VAL A 113 -0.19 12.36 -2.01
N GLU A 114 0.60 11.90 -1.03
CA GLU A 114 0.15 10.93 -0.02
C GLU A 114 -1.04 11.48 0.78
N TRP A 115 -0.94 12.70 1.31
CA TRP A 115 -2.03 13.31 2.07
C TRP A 115 -3.27 13.59 1.23
N ALA A 116 -3.10 14.05 -0.03
CA ALA A 116 -4.20 14.23 -0.96
C ALA A 116 -4.91 12.90 -1.27
N SER A 117 -4.15 11.81 -1.44
CA SER A 117 -4.70 10.47 -1.66
C SER A 117 -5.44 9.95 -0.42
N ASN A 118 -4.89 10.14 0.78
CA ASN A 118 -5.56 9.80 2.04
C ASN A 118 -6.88 10.56 2.21
N PHE A 119 -6.88 11.86 1.88
CA PHE A 119 -8.09 12.69 1.90
C PHE A 119 -9.15 12.17 0.92
N ALA A 120 -8.75 11.86 -0.34
CA ALA A 120 -9.65 11.31 -1.35
C ALA A 120 -10.27 9.97 -0.90
N VAL A 121 -9.46 9.06 -0.34
CA VAL A 121 -9.95 7.77 0.20
C VAL A 121 -10.91 8.01 1.36
N THR A 122 -10.60 8.92 2.27
CA THR A 122 -11.45 9.22 3.43
C THR A 122 -12.82 9.78 3.02
N LEU A 123 -12.87 10.58 1.95
CA LEU A 123 -14.12 11.11 1.41
C LEU A 123 -14.91 10.07 0.61
N THR A 124 -14.22 9.26 -0.19
CA THR A 124 -14.90 8.32 -1.11
C THR A 124 -15.34 7.04 -0.41
N PHE A 125 -14.62 6.61 0.63
CA PHE A 125 -14.92 5.36 1.34
C PHE A 125 -16.36 5.32 1.89
N PRO A 126 -16.88 6.32 2.65
CA PRO A 126 -18.25 6.26 3.17
C PRO A 126 -19.30 6.22 2.06
N VAL A 127 -19.07 6.94 0.96
CA VAL A 127 -20.00 6.98 -0.18
C VAL A 127 -20.08 5.63 -0.89
N LEU A 128 -18.92 5.02 -1.15
CA LEU A 128 -18.87 3.69 -1.77
C LEU A 128 -19.39 2.60 -0.83
N ALA A 129 -19.05 2.69 0.45
CA ALA A 129 -19.48 1.73 1.47
C ALA A 129 -21.00 1.77 1.71
N ALA A 130 -21.64 2.92 1.53
CA ALA A 130 -23.08 3.06 1.61
C ALA A 130 -23.83 2.26 0.52
N TRP A 131 -23.19 2.03 -0.63
CA TRP A 131 -23.76 1.18 -1.69
C TRP A 131 -23.45 -0.31 -1.44
N SER A 132 -22.17 -0.64 -1.22
CA SER A 132 -21.75 -2.01 -0.92
C SER A 132 -20.32 -2.00 -0.35
N ILE A 133 -20.18 -2.46 0.87
CA ILE A 133 -18.86 -2.58 1.53
C ILE A 133 -17.96 -3.55 0.76
N GLY A 134 -18.50 -4.68 0.28
CA GLY A 134 -17.75 -5.67 -0.47
C GLY A 134 -17.21 -5.12 -1.79
N THR A 135 -18.04 -4.37 -2.54
CA THR A 135 -17.60 -3.72 -3.79
C THR A 135 -16.53 -2.67 -3.51
N THR A 136 -16.61 -1.94 -2.41
CA THR A 136 -15.60 -0.96 -2.01
C THR A 136 -14.23 -1.62 -1.80
N TYR A 137 -14.18 -2.74 -1.08
CA TYR A 137 -12.93 -3.48 -0.91
C TYR A 137 -12.41 -4.09 -2.22
N ALA A 138 -13.32 -4.50 -3.14
CA ALA A 138 -12.91 -4.96 -4.46
C ALA A 138 -12.25 -3.85 -5.30
N VAL A 139 -12.76 -2.61 -5.26
CA VAL A 139 -12.15 -1.45 -5.90
C VAL A 139 -10.76 -1.19 -5.33
N TYR A 140 -10.60 -1.22 -4.02
CA TYR A 140 -9.27 -1.06 -3.40
C TYR A 140 -8.32 -2.22 -3.70
N ALA A 141 -8.82 -3.44 -3.87
CA ALA A 141 -8.01 -4.57 -4.34
C ALA A 141 -7.46 -4.31 -5.76
N ILE A 142 -8.25 -3.73 -6.66
CA ILE A 142 -7.78 -3.34 -8.00
C ILE A 142 -6.65 -2.30 -7.92
N ILE A 143 -6.77 -1.33 -7.02
CA ILE A 143 -5.71 -0.33 -6.79
C ILE A 143 -4.44 -1.01 -6.23
N ALA A 144 -4.60 -1.96 -5.30
CA ALA A 144 -3.47 -2.74 -4.79
C ALA A 144 -2.82 -3.61 -5.88
N LEU A 145 -3.60 -4.17 -6.81
CA LEU A 145 -3.06 -4.85 -8.00
C LEU A 145 -2.25 -3.89 -8.88
N ALA A 146 -2.74 -2.67 -9.10
CA ALA A 146 -2.01 -1.65 -9.83
C ALA A 146 -0.68 -1.30 -9.14
N SER A 147 -0.61 -1.30 -7.80
CA SER A 147 0.65 -1.09 -7.07
C SER A 147 1.68 -2.19 -7.33
N ILE A 148 1.27 -3.46 -7.50
CA ILE A 148 2.16 -4.55 -7.87
C ILE A 148 2.79 -4.27 -9.24
N LEU A 149 1.97 -3.89 -10.23
CA LEU A 149 2.44 -3.55 -11.58
C LEU A 149 3.36 -2.33 -11.57
N PHE A 150 3.07 -1.34 -10.74
CA PHE A 150 3.91 -0.16 -10.55
C PHE A 150 5.29 -0.56 -10.02
N VAL A 151 5.36 -1.35 -8.95
CA VAL A 151 6.64 -1.79 -8.37
C VAL A 151 7.44 -2.63 -9.37
N LEU A 152 6.78 -3.53 -10.10
CA LEU A 152 7.44 -4.38 -11.09
C LEU A 152 8.08 -3.60 -12.24
N LYS A 153 7.42 -2.51 -12.70
CA LYS A 153 7.84 -1.77 -13.91
C LYS A 153 8.68 -0.54 -13.62
N LEU A 154 8.45 0.13 -12.48
CA LEU A 154 8.93 1.49 -12.24
C LEU A 154 9.88 1.61 -11.04
N VAL A 155 9.87 0.65 -10.11
CA VAL A 155 10.75 0.73 -8.94
C VAL A 155 12.05 -0.02 -9.22
N PRO A 156 13.20 0.68 -9.33
CA PRO A 156 14.51 0.04 -9.40
C PRO A 156 14.90 -0.53 -8.03
N GLU A 157 15.80 -1.52 -8.04
CA GLU A 157 16.43 -1.97 -6.80
C GLU A 157 17.57 -1.03 -6.42
N THR A 158 17.47 -0.43 -5.25
CA THR A 158 18.46 0.56 -4.76
C THR A 158 19.45 -0.03 -3.74
N LYS A 159 19.30 -1.32 -3.42
CA LYS A 159 20.17 -1.98 -2.44
C LYS A 159 21.63 -1.98 -2.92
N ASN A 160 22.55 -1.50 -2.07
CA ASN A 160 24.00 -1.43 -2.32
C ASN A 160 24.42 -0.53 -3.50
N LEU A 161 23.57 0.36 -3.99
CA LEU A 161 23.99 1.41 -4.92
C LEU A 161 24.51 2.61 -4.11
N GLU A 162 25.73 3.04 -4.36
CA GLU A 162 26.25 4.29 -3.82
C GLU A 162 25.57 5.48 -4.51
N LEU A 163 25.32 6.57 -3.76
CA LEU A 163 24.62 7.77 -4.26
C LEU A 163 25.30 8.36 -5.51
N GLU A 164 26.62 8.22 -5.60
CA GLU A 164 27.42 8.68 -6.76
C GLU A 164 27.13 7.87 -8.03
N GLN A 165 26.86 6.56 -7.91
CA GLN A 165 26.48 5.71 -9.05
C GLN A 165 25.06 6.01 -9.56
N MET A 166 24.20 6.55 -8.72
CA MET A 166 22.85 6.97 -9.09
C MET A 166 22.87 8.25 -9.90
N ASP A 167 23.80 9.17 -9.62
CA ASP A 167 23.98 10.38 -10.42
C ASP A 167 24.48 10.03 -11.83
N ASP A 168 25.38 9.05 -11.97
CA ASP A 168 25.86 8.56 -13.27
C ASP A 168 24.75 7.92 -14.12
N ILE A 169 23.80 7.20 -13.48
CA ILE A 169 22.65 6.59 -14.16
C ILE A 169 21.64 7.66 -14.59
N ALA A 170 21.46 8.71 -13.79
CA ALA A 170 20.55 9.82 -14.12
C ALA A 170 21.08 10.68 -15.27
N ASP A 171 22.39 10.81 -15.40
CA ASP A 171 23.04 11.60 -16.46
C ASP A 171 23.29 10.83 -17.77
N ALA A 172 23.23 9.50 -17.73
CA ALA A 172 23.48 8.63 -18.89
C ALA A 172 22.54 8.87 -20.12
N PRO A 173 21.25 9.24 -19.98
CA PRO A 173 20.40 9.52 -21.14
C PRO A 173 20.71 10.83 -21.86
N ALA A 174 21.38 11.77 -21.21
CA ALA A 174 21.65 13.10 -21.80
C ALA A 174 22.89 13.08 -22.71
N ALA A 175 23.79 12.12 -22.56
CA ALA A 175 25.02 12.03 -23.36
C ALA A 175 24.81 11.35 -24.73
N SER A 176 23.86 10.40 -24.84
CA SER A 176 23.59 9.67 -26.10
C SER A 176 22.75 10.45 -27.11
N ALA A 177 22.14 11.56 -26.70
CA ALA A 177 21.33 12.41 -27.60
C ALA A 177 22.14 13.54 -28.27
N ARG A 178 23.47 13.62 -28.07
CA ARG A 178 24.33 14.68 -28.60
C ARG A 178 25.37 14.20 -29.62
N THR A 179 25.30 12.95 -30.06
CA THR A 179 26.01 12.42 -31.22
C THR A 179 25.02 12.03 -32.30
#